data_6cef45821c96b6074840c09e3bca3ef1
#
_entry.id   6cef45821c96b6074840c09e3bca3ef1
#
_cell.length_a   1.000
_cell.length_b   1.000
_cell.length_c   1.000
_cell.angle_alpha   90.00
_cell.angle_beta   90.00
_cell.angle_gamma   90.00
#
_symmetry.space_group_name_H-M   'P 1'
#
loop_
_entity.id
_entity.type
_entity.pdbx_description
1 polymer ?
#
loop_
_entity_poly.entity_id
_entity_poly.type
_entity_poly.pdbx_seq_one_letter_code
_entity_poly.pdbx_strand_id
1 'polypeptide(L)'
;MFFKIGHFLNRIKITQLALLLFLVMICKTGISPIGSEYVKWIRETAKTYPEPIYHLVSSPLPIFLMKILGYPNDYVWWAIGLVIYISWIIVSINLIVKRYNNHKREALLVFFSTVPVATAATMMGHIDIFTLIGATVAVLSNIRFKVVVGALLSIGGNSDQALATLVCLALLALGGSNFARKYLWQWALISISAYLLLHLNVSFPSTSDPKQVMLTDLQGVLPTTLGSWHLLVYSQMGLLWIPWLLMVLPTLTTKRQRVFVISGAIILPLFLTLFILDGTRIGTTVGFICLLITLDESYQRRFKTYSNLNPQNFGVLFFIFVTTPSIIVGNQGLLRLPIRKFLEQFNVI
;
A
#
# COMPACT_ATOMS: atom_id res chain seq x y z
N MET A 1 14.63 -30.00 3.82
CA MET A 1 13.30 -29.50 3.38
C MET A 1 13.44 -28.20 2.57
N PHE A 2 13.99 -27.13 3.12
CA PHE A 2 14.09 -25.81 2.46
C PHE A 2 14.87 -25.82 1.15
N PHE A 3 15.95 -26.57 1.05
CA PHE A 3 16.70 -26.75 -0.19
C PHE A 3 15.84 -27.33 -1.32
N LYS A 4 15.03 -28.37 -1.03
CA LYS A 4 14.13 -28.99 -2.02
C LYS A 4 13.05 -27.99 -2.47
N ILE A 5 12.46 -27.24 -1.52
CA ILE A 5 11.47 -26.19 -1.82
C ILE A 5 12.09 -25.10 -2.70
N GLY A 6 13.23 -24.57 -2.32
CA GLY A 6 13.91 -23.53 -3.08
C GLY A 6 14.32 -24.01 -4.48
N HIS A 7 14.78 -25.25 -4.60
CA HIS A 7 15.11 -25.84 -5.91
C HIS A 7 13.88 -25.99 -6.81
N PHE A 8 12.74 -26.42 -6.25
CA PHE A 8 11.48 -26.50 -6.97
C PHE A 8 11.04 -25.09 -7.43
N LEU A 9 11.03 -24.11 -6.53
CA LEU A 9 10.63 -22.72 -6.84
C LEU A 9 11.54 -22.09 -7.90
N ASN A 10 12.82 -22.47 -7.97
CA ASN A 10 13.74 -21.98 -8.99
C ASN A 10 13.55 -22.66 -10.36
N ARG A 11 12.89 -23.81 -10.43
CA ARG A 11 12.65 -24.55 -11.69
C ARG A 11 11.34 -24.18 -12.38
N ILE A 12 10.30 -23.81 -11.61
CA ILE A 12 9.00 -23.44 -12.21
C ILE A 12 9.11 -22.15 -13.00
N LYS A 13 8.24 -21.97 -13.99
CA LYS A 13 8.19 -20.72 -14.80
C LYS A 13 7.84 -19.54 -13.89
N ILE A 14 8.33 -18.36 -14.26
CA ILE A 14 8.11 -17.14 -13.46
C ILE A 14 6.61 -16.82 -13.29
N THR A 15 5.80 -17.10 -14.31
CA THR A 15 4.34 -16.95 -14.25
C THR A 15 3.70 -17.91 -13.27
N GLN A 16 4.18 -19.16 -13.22
CA GLN A 16 3.71 -20.16 -12.24
C GLN A 16 4.11 -19.76 -10.82
N LEU A 17 5.32 -19.24 -10.62
CA LEU A 17 5.75 -18.71 -9.34
C LEU A 17 4.87 -17.53 -8.90
N ALA A 18 4.62 -16.58 -9.80
CA ALA A 18 3.76 -15.43 -9.49
C ALA A 18 2.34 -15.86 -9.11
N LEU A 19 1.76 -16.83 -9.84
CA LEU A 19 0.46 -17.41 -9.51
C LEU A 19 0.48 -18.12 -8.15
N LEU A 20 1.50 -18.92 -7.87
CA LEU A 20 1.66 -19.60 -6.58
C LEU A 20 1.72 -18.60 -5.43
N LEU A 21 2.55 -17.56 -5.56
CA LEU A 21 2.68 -16.52 -4.53
C LEU A 21 1.37 -15.76 -4.32
N PHE A 22 0.67 -15.45 -5.41
CA PHE A 22 -0.65 -14.82 -5.36
C PHE A 22 -1.66 -15.72 -4.64
N LEU A 23 -1.76 -16.99 -5.00
CA LEU A 23 -2.66 -17.94 -4.35
C LEU A 23 -2.34 -18.12 -2.86
N VAL A 24 -1.06 -18.27 -2.50
CA VAL A 24 -0.65 -18.33 -1.09
C VAL A 24 -1.06 -17.07 -0.34
N MET A 25 -0.84 -15.90 -0.92
CA MET A 25 -1.25 -14.62 -0.31
C MET A 25 -2.78 -14.59 -0.11
N ILE A 26 -3.56 -14.95 -1.11
CA ILE A 26 -5.03 -15.01 -1.02
C ILE A 26 -5.49 -16.03 0.02
N CYS A 27 -4.89 -17.21 0.08
CA CYS A 27 -5.22 -18.21 1.11
C CYS A 27 -4.95 -17.70 2.53
N LYS A 28 -3.93 -16.86 2.70
CA LYS A 28 -3.58 -16.26 4.01
C LYS A 28 -4.50 -15.12 4.41
N THR A 29 -4.81 -14.24 3.46
CA THR A 29 -5.51 -12.97 3.74
C THR A 29 -6.99 -13.00 3.38
N GLY A 30 -7.35 -13.84 2.43
CA GLY A 30 -8.65 -13.83 1.77
C GLY A 30 -8.80 -12.75 0.73
N ILE A 31 -9.93 -12.78 0.06
CA ILE A 31 -10.43 -11.70 -0.79
C ILE A 31 -11.78 -11.30 -0.24
N SER A 32 -11.96 -10.03 0.08
CA SER A 32 -13.26 -9.52 0.49
C SER A 32 -13.51 -8.12 -0.07
N PRO A 33 -14.75 -7.85 -0.50
CA PRO A 33 -15.11 -6.50 -0.91
C PRO A 33 -15.21 -5.58 0.31
N ILE A 34 -15.13 -4.28 0.06
CA ILE A 34 -15.50 -3.26 1.06
C ILE A 34 -16.99 -3.39 1.44
N GLY A 35 -17.33 -2.95 2.65
CA GLY A 35 -18.73 -2.96 3.10
C GLY A 35 -19.65 -2.16 2.19
N SER A 36 -20.91 -2.63 2.06
CA SER A 36 -21.94 -1.95 1.26
C SER A 36 -22.19 -0.51 1.71
N GLU A 37 -22.05 -0.23 2.99
CA GLU A 37 -22.18 1.12 3.55
C GLU A 37 -21.11 2.07 2.97
N TYR A 38 -19.86 1.60 2.84
CA TYR A 38 -18.80 2.39 2.22
C TYR A 38 -19.05 2.64 0.73
N VAL A 39 -19.58 1.65 0.00
CA VAL A 39 -19.99 1.84 -1.41
C VAL A 39 -21.13 2.87 -1.50
N LYS A 40 -22.09 2.80 -0.55
CA LYS A 40 -23.16 3.80 -0.44
C LYS A 40 -22.60 5.21 -0.25
N TRP A 41 -21.62 5.38 0.65
CA TRP A 41 -20.97 6.69 0.87
C TRP A 41 -20.28 7.22 -0.39
N ILE A 42 -19.53 6.38 -1.13
CA ILE A 42 -18.95 6.79 -2.42
C ILE A 42 -20.04 7.24 -3.39
N ARG A 43 -21.13 6.49 -3.48
CA ARG A 43 -22.25 6.77 -4.39
C ARG A 43 -22.96 8.08 -4.03
N GLU A 44 -23.24 8.31 -2.77
CA GLU A 44 -23.87 9.53 -2.28
C GLU A 44 -22.96 10.74 -2.51
N THR A 45 -21.70 10.64 -2.16
CA THR A 45 -20.71 11.71 -2.45
C THR A 45 -20.62 12.01 -3.95
N ALA A 46 -20.67 10.98 -4.80
CA ALA A 46 -20.63 11.18 -6.26
C ALA A 46 -21.87 11.89 -6.81
N LYS A 47 -23.04 11.72 -6.19
CA LYS A 47 -24.28 12.41 -6.56
C LYS A 47 -24.29 13.89 -6.16
N THR A 48 -23.75 14.19 -5.00
CA THR A 48 -23.79 15.54 -4.41
C THR A 48 -22.53 16.37 -4.68
N TYR A 49 -21.48 15.78 -5.28
CA TYR A 49 -20.27 16.51 -5.59
C TYR A 49 -20.54 17.75 -6.47
N PRO A 50 -20.05 18.93 -6.12
CA PRO A 50 -18.99 19.26 -5.17
C PRO A 50 -19.41 19.48 -3.72
N GLU A 51 -20.65 19.24 -3.33
CA GLU A 51 -21.12 19.31 -1.94
C GLU A 51 -20.93 17.97 -1.24
N PRO A 52 -19.81 17.76 -0.54
CA PRO A 52 -19.50 16.43 -0.01
C PRO A 52 -20.31 16.14 1.25
N ILE A 53 -20.91 14.97 1.29
CA ILE A 53 -21.59 14.46 2.48
C ILE A 53 -20.56 13.85 3.46
N TYR A 54 -19.42 13.33 2.93
CA TYR A 54 -18.44 12.56 3.70
C TYR A 54 -16.99 12.95 3.36
N HIS A 55 -16.05 12.48 4.20
CA HIS A 55 -14.59 12.63 4.04
C HIS A 55 -13.98 12.05 2.73
N LEU A 56 -14.81 11.54 1.82
CA LEU A 56 -14.39 10.98 0.53
C LEU A 56 -14.03 12.03 -0.52
N VAL A 57 -14.21 13.31 -0.22
CA VAL A 57 -13.88 14.43 -1.14
C VAL A 57 -12.42 14.42 -1.55
N SER A 58 -11.53 13.99 -0.66
CA SER A 58 -10.11 13.84 -0.95
C SER A 58 -9.80 12.71 -1.95
N SER A 59 -10.84 12.02 -2.45
CA SER A 59 -10.71 10.86 -3.34
C SER A 59 -11.47 11.04 -4.65
N PRO A 60 -11.06 12.00 -5.51
CA PRO A 60 -11.84 12.39 -6.68
C PRO A 60 -11.97 11.30 -7.75
N LEU A 61 -10.98 10.44 -7.92
CA LEU A 61 -11.00 9.42 -8.98
C LEU A 61 -12.08 8.34 -8.77
N PRO A 62 -12.23 7.73 -7.58
CA PRO A 62 -13.35 6.83 -7.30
C PRO A 62 -14.72 7.48 -7.45
N ILE A 63 -14.87 8.76 -7.01
CA ILE A 63 -16.10 9.53 -7.14
C ILE A 63 -16.44 9.74 -8.62
N PHE A 64 -15.46 10.15 -9.40
CA PHE A 64 -15.62 10.35 -10.85
C PHE A 64 -15.95 9.04 -11.57
N LEU A 65 -15.27 7.95 -11.21
CA LEU A 65 -15.56 6.61 -11.73
C LEU A 65 -16.99 6.17 -11.41
N MET A 66 -17.43 6.34 -10.16
CA MET A 66 -18.79 6.05 -9.72
C MET A 66 -19.83 6.81 -10.55
N LYS A 67 -19.57 8.10 -10.85
CA LYS A 67 -20.44 8.95 -11.65
C LYS A 67 -20.49 8.52 -13.13
N ILE A 68 -19.32 8.26 -13.75
CA ILE A 68 -19.25 7.83 -15.17
C ILE A 68 -19.98 6.51 -15.39
N LEU A 69 -19.89 5.60 -14.42
CA LEU A 69 -20.53 4.29 -14.49
C LEU A 69 -22.03 4.31 -14.17
N GLY A 70 -22.63 5.50 -13.99
CA GLY A 70 -24.05 5.63 -13.74
C GLY A 70 -24.49 5.14 -12.37
N TYR A 71 -23.64 5.29 -11.35
CA TYR A 71 -23.91 4.90 -9.96
C TYR A 71 -24.21 3.41 -9.78
N PRO A 72 -23.28 2.53 -10.16
CA PRO A 72 -23.49 1.09 -10.13
C PRO A 72 -23.91 0.61 -8.73
N ASN A 73 -24.58 -0.53 -8.68
CA ASN A 73 -24.88 -1.21 -7.43
C ASN A 73 -23.60 -1.81 -6.79
N ASP A 74 -23.69 -2.29 -5.57
CA ASP A 74 -22.57 -2.77 -4.80
C ASP A 74 -21.84 -3.94 -5.49
N TYR A 75 -22.57 -4.88 -6.07
CA TYR A 75 -21.98 -6.05 -6.74
C TYR A 75 -21.17 -5.65 -7.96
N VAL A 76 -21.67 -4.71 -8.75
CA VAL A 76 -20.96 -4.18 -9.92
C VAL A 76 -19.72 -3.39 -9.48
N TRP A 77 -19.82 -2.58 -8.41
CA TRP A 77 -18.68 -1.86 -7.86
C TRP A 77 -17.60 -2.80 -7.35
N TRP A 78 -17.98 -3.87 -6.65
CA TRP A 78 -17.03 -4.89 -6.18
C TRP A 78 -16.36 -5.65 -7.33
N ALA A 79 -17.12 -5.97 -8.38
CA ALA A 79 -16.56 -6.58 -9.59
C ALA A 79 -15.52 -5.66 -10.27
N ILE A 80 -15.81 -4.36 -10.36
CA ILE A 80 -14.86 -3.35 -10.85
C ILE A 80 -13.62 -3.30 -9.95
N GLY A 81 -13.81 -3.27 -8.64
CA GLY A 81 -12.72 -3.31 -7.66
C GLY A 81 -11.82 -4.54 -7.82
N LEU A 82 -12.41 -5.71 -8.06
CA LEU A 82 -11.67 -6.93 -8.35
C LEU A 82 -10.87 -6.82 -9.64
N VAL A 83 -11.48 -6.32 -10.71
CA VAL A 83 -10.79 -6.13 -12.00
C VAL A 83 -9.60 -5.16 -11.85
N ILE A 84 -9.79 -4.04 -11.15
CA ILE A 84 -8.72 -3.07 -10.88
C ILE A 84 -7.60 -3.73 -10.06
N TYR A 85 -7.94 -4.48 -9.00
CA TYR A 85 -6.97 -5.18 -8.18
C TYR A 85 -6.14 -6.19 -8.97
N ILE A 86 -6.79 -7.08 -9.74
CA ILE A 86 -6.10 -8.06 -10.59
C ILE A 86 -5.22 -7.38 -11.64
N SER A 87 -5.73 -6.31 -12.26
CA SER A 87 -4.96 -5.52 -13.23
C SER A 87 -3.70 -4.91 -12.61
N TRP A 88 -3.81 -4.37 -11.39
CA TRP A 88 -2.66 -3.88 -10.64
C TRP A 88 -1.62 -4.97 -10.37
N ILE A 89 -2.06 -6.15 -9.93
CA ILE A 89 -1.17 -7.29 -9.68
C ILE A 89 -0.44 -7.69 -10.97
N ILE A 90 -1.14 -7.81 -12.10
CA ILE A 90 -0.54 -8.17 -13.40
C ILE A 90 0.48 -7.11 -13.85
N VAL A 91 0.12 -5.83 -13.76
CA VAL A 91 1.03 -4.73 -14.11
C VAL A 91 2.26 -4.75 -13.20
N SER A 92 2.08 -4.95 -11.91
CA SER A 92 3.18 -5.02 -10.94
C SER A 92 4.14 -6.18 -11.24
N ILE A 93 3.61 -7.37 -11.51
CA ILE A 93 4.42 -8.54 -11.91
C ILE A 93 5.26 -8.22 -13.16
N ASN A 94 4.63 -7.63 -14.19
CA ASN A 94 5.33 -7.28 -15.43
C ASN A 94 6.45 -6.24 -15.20
N LEU A 95 6.18 -5.22 -14.37
CA LEU A 95 7.18 -4.21 -14.03
C LEU A 95 8.35 -4.80 -13.23
N ILE A 96 8.05 -5.65 -12.24
CA ILE A 96 9.04 -6.34 -11.42
C ILE A 96 9.92 -7.24 -12.28
N VAL A 97 9.32 -8.07 -13.14
CA VAL A 97 10.07 -8.99 -14.01
C VAL A 97 11.00 -8.24 -14.96
N LYS A 98 10.55 -7.10 -15.50
CA LYS A 98 11.39 -6.24 -16.36
C LYS A 98 12.50 -5.52 -15.58
N ARG A 99 12.20 -5.05 -14.37
CA ARG A 99 13.13 -4.24 -13.55
C ARG A 99 14.25 -5.08 -12.93
N TYR A 100 13.90 -6.26 -12.44
CA TYR A 100 14.79 -7.11 -11.61
C TYR A 100 15.21 -8.40 -12.33
N ASN A 101 15.52 -8.33 -13.60
CA ASN A 101 15.76 -9.48 -14.49
C ASN A 101 16.44 -10.70 -13.81
N ASN A 102 17.55 -10.50 -13.11
CA ASN A 102 18.31 -11.58 -12.46
C ASN A 102 17.72 -12.02 -11.11
N HIS A 103 16.95 -11.15 -10.42
CA HIS A 103 16.37 -11.39 -9.09
C HIS A 103 14.85 -11.25 -9.09
N LYS A 104 14.22 -11.51 -10.25
CA LYS A 104 12.77 -11.36 -10.40
C LYS A 104 11.95 -12.24 -9.47
N ARG A 105 12.49 -13.41 -9.08
CA ARG A 105 11.82 -14.37 -8.20
C ARG A 105 11.76 -13.84 -6.78
N GLU A 106 12.88 -13.35 -6.29
CA GLU A 106 13.01 -12.73 -4.97
C GLU A 106 12.18 -11.46 -4.88
N ALA A 107 12.22 -10.63 -5.92
CA ALA A 107 11.44 -9.39 -5.99
C ALA A 107 9.93 -9.67 -6.00
N LEU A 108 9.47 -10.72 -6.67
CA LEU A 108 8.06 -11.16 -6.61
C LEU A 108 7.69 -11.64 -5.20
N LEU A 109 8.54 -12.44 -4.55
CA LEU A 109 8.29 -12.89 -3.18
C LEU A 109 8.18 -11.69 -2.23
N VAL A 110 9.09 -10.71 -2.34
CA VAL A 110 9.06 -9.47 -1.56
C VAL A 110 7.75 -8.70 -1.84
N PHE A 111 7.37 -8.53 -3.09
CA PHE A 111 6.16 -7.81 -3.46
C PHE A 111 4.89 -8.45 -2.86
N PHE A 112 4.71 -9.77 -3.02
CA PHE A 112 3.56 -10.47 -2.44
C PHE A 112 3.59 -10.57 -0.92
N SER A 113 4.74 -10.33 -0.30
CA SER A 113 4.87 -10.22 1.16
C SER A 113 4.49 -8.84 1.70
N THR A 114 4.25 -7.85 0.82
CA THR A 114 3.88 -6.51 1.27
C THR A 114 2.48 -6.47 1.84
N VAL A 115 2.31 -5.75 2.94
CA VAL A 115 1.00 -5.56 3.57
C VAL A 115 0.01 -4.86 2.63
N PRO A 116 0.38 -3.83 1.83
CA PRO A 116 -0.54 -3.22 0.87
C PRO A 116 -1.16 -4.19 -0.13
N VAL A 117 -0.43 -5.20 -0.60
CA VAL A 117 -0.98 -6.21 -1.50
C VAL A 117 -2.07 -7.05 -0.81
N ALA A 118 -1.82 -7.43 0.44
CA ALA A 118 -2.78 -8.15 1.27
C ALA A 118 -4.01 -7.28 1.62
N THR A 119 -3.78 -6.03 2.03
CA THR A 119 -4.84 -5.09 2.42
C THR A 119 -5.75 -4.77 1.24
N ALA A 120 -5.19 -4.56 0.05
CA ALA A 120 -5.98 -4.31 -1.15
C ALA A 120 -6.86 -5.51 -1.54
N ALA A 121 -6.43 -6.74 -1.25
CA ALA A 121 -7.24 -7.94 -1.45
C ALA A 121 -8.42 -8.02 -0.49
N THR A 122 -8.25 -7.60 0.76
CA THR A 122 -9.30 -7.63 1.80
C THR A 122 -10.22 -6.41 1.77
N MET A 123 -9.92 -5.42 0.94
CA MET A 123 -10.67 -4.18 0.79
C MET A 123 -10.91 -3.84 -0.69
N MET A 124 -11.36 -4.82 -1.48
CA MET A 124 -11.61 -4.60 -2.90
C MET A 124 -12.68 -3.55 -3.14
N GLY A 125 -12.40 -2.63 -4.05
CA GLY A 125 -13.27 -1.48 -4.33
C GLY A 125 -12.99 -0.27 -3.42
N HIS A 126 -11.99 -0.36 -2.53
CA HIS A 126 -11.54 0.77 -1.72
C HIS A 126 -10.72 1.76 -2.59
N ILE A 127 -10.84 3.04 -2.23
CA ILE A 127 -10.20 4.16 -2.94
C ILE A 127 -8.67 4.09 -2.98
N ASP A 128 -8.03 3.51 -1.98
CA ASP A 128 -6.56 3.49 -1.84
C ASP A 128 -5.84 2.68 -2.93
N ILE A 129 -6.57 1.81 -3.65
CA ILE A 129 -5.98 1.01 -4.73
C ILE A 129 -5.30 1.89 -5.79
N PHE A 130 -5.83 3.08 -6.08
CA PHE A 130 -5.25 4.00 -7.06
C PHE A 130 -3.92 4.57 -6.57
N THR A 131 -3.79 4.85 -5.28
CA THR A 131 -2.52 5.27 -4.65
C THR A 131 -1.46 4.17 -4.77
N LEU A 132 -1.83 2.91 -4.53
CA LEU A 132 -0.93 1.77 -4.67
C LEU A 132 -0.49 1.53 -6.11
N ILE A 133 -1.42 1.65 -7.08
CA ILE A 133 -1.11 1.60 -8.52
C ILE A 133 -0.13 2.72 -8.87
N GLY A 134 -0.44 3.93 -8.43
CA GLY A 134 0.39 5.11 -8.68
C GLY A 134 1.82 4.94 -8.17
N ALA A 135 1.98 4.51 -6.93
CA ALA A 135 3.28 4.23 -6.32
C ALA A 135 4.07 3.16 -7.10
N THR A 136 3.40 2.05 -7.45
CA THR A 136 4.02 0.94 -8.19
C THR A 136 4.51 1.37 -9.57
N VAL A 137 3.65 2.06 -10.33
CA VAL A 137 3.98 2.55 -11.69
C VAL A 137 5.11 3.57 -11.64
N ALA A 138 5.09 4.51 -10.69
CA ALA A 138 6.12 5.53 -10.55
C ALA A 138 7.49 4.91 -10.27
N VAL A 139 7.59 4.09 -9.23
CA VAL A 139 8.87 3.58 -8.72
C VAL A 139 9.44 2.51 -9.63
N LEU A 140 8.66 1.49 -9.98
CA LEU A 140 9.18 0.34 -10.73
C LEU A 140 9.47 0.69 -12.19
N SER A 141 8.80 1.68 -12.77
CA SER A 141 9.12 2.14 -14.13
C SER A 141 10.30 3.10 -14.16
N ASN A 142 10.41 3.99 -13.18
CA ASN A 142 11.43 5.05 -13.09
C ASN A 142 11.55 5.90 -14.38
N ILE A 143 10.45 6.07 -15.10
CA ILE A 143 10.33 6.87 -16.31
C ILE A 143 9.54 8.12 -15.97
N ARG A 144 10.05 9.32 -16.34
CA ARG A 144 9.48 10.62 -15.96
C ARG A 144 7.96 10.71 -16.19
N PHE A 145 7.49 10.35 -17.38
CA PHE A 145 6.06 10.39 -17.69
C PHE A 145 5.24 9.46 -16.76
N LYS A 146 5.75 8.26 -16.47
CA LYS A 146 5.05 7.30 -15.61
C LYS A 146 5.08 7.73 -14.13
N VAL A 147 6.08 8.50 -13.71
CA VAL A 147 6.12 9.13 -12.38
C VAL A 147 5.01 10.18 -12.27
N VAL A 148 4.81 10.99 -13.30
CA VAL A 148 3.71 11.96 -13.37
C VAL A 148 2.34 11.25 -13.31
N VAL A 149 2.15 10.21 -14.13
CA VAL A 149 0.92 9.39 -14.10
C VAL A 149 0.72 8.76 -12.72
N GLY A 150 1.79 8.25 -12.11
CA GLY A 150 1.74 7.67 -10.78
C GLY A 150 1.34 8.68 -9.70
N ALA A 151 1.85 9.91 -9.77
CA ALA A 151 1.46 10.99 -8.88
C ALA A 151 -0.02 11.36 -9.06
N LEU A 152 -0.49 11.50 -10.30
CA LEU A 152 -1.90 11.78 -10.60
C LEU A 152 -2.84 10.68 -10.08
N LEU A 153 -2.47 9.41 -10.25
CA LEU A 153 -3.25 8.29 -9.71
C LEU A 153 -3.29 8.29 -8.18
N SER A 154 -2.15 8.61 -7.54
CA SER A 154 -2.07 8.66 -6.07
C SER A 154 -2.97 9.76 -5.51
N ILE A 155 -2.95 10.94 -6.12
CA ILE A 155 -3.79 12.08 -5.73
C ILE A 155 -5.26 11.77 -6.01
N GLY A 156 -5.55 11.26 -7.20
CA GLY A 156 -6.88 10.85 -7.60
C GLY A 156 -7.47 9.78 -6.68
N GLY A 157 -6.62 8.89 -6.15
CA GLY A 157 -6.99 7.89 -5.14
C GLY A 157 -7.30 8.51 -3.79
N ASN A 158 -6.37 9.33 -3.26
CA ASN A 158 -6.54 10.01 -1.98
C ASN A 158 -5.52 11.17 -1.86
N SER A 159 -6.01 12.41 -1.96
CA SER A 159 -5.16 13.60 -1.96
C SER A 159 -4.46 13.84 -0.62
N ASP A 160 -5.09 13.49 0.51
CA ASP A 160 -4.50 13.65 1.84
C ASP A 160 -3.32 12.67 2.04
N GLN A 161 -3.50 11.43 1.61
CA GLN A 161 -2.43 10.44 1.63
C GLN A 161 -1.29 10.80 0.66
N ALA A 162 -1.61 11.40 -0.48
CA ALA A 162 -0.61 11.88 -1.43
C ALA A 162 0.24 13.01 -0.86
N LEU A 163 -0.34 13.93 -0.08
CA LEU A 163 0.42 14.96 0.65
C LEU A 163 1.29 14.37 1.75
N ALA A 164 0.76 13.43 2.55
CA ALA A 164 1.56 12.73 3.55
C ALA A 164 2.74 11.99 2.91
N THR A 165 2.50 11.34 1.76
CA THR A 165 3.54 10.70 0.95
C THR A 165 4.59 11.71 0.47
N LEU A 166 4.19 12.92 0.12
CA LEU A 166 5.13 13.98 -0.29
C LEU A 166 6.11 14.32 0.83
N VAL A 167 5.65 14.41 2.08
CA VAL A 167 6.54 14.64 3.24
C VAL A 167 7.51 13.49 3.42
N CYS A 168 7.03 12.24 3.28
CA CYS A 168 7.90 11.06 3.32
C CYS A 168 8.98 11.10 2.21
N LEU A 169 8.59 11.47 0.98
CA LEU A 169 9.53 11.63 -0.15
C LEU A 169 10.56 12.73 0.10
N ALA A 170 10.15 13.85 0.72
CA ALA A 170 11.09 14.92 1.09
C ALA A 170 12.14 14.42 2.09
N LEU A 171 11.75 13.66 3.09
CA LEU A 171 12.68 13.03 4.03
C LEU A 171 13.63 12.05 3.32
N LEU A 172 13.11 11.22 2.40
CA LEU A 172 13.97 10.34 1.60
C LEU A 172 14.96 11.13 0.72
N ALA A 173 14.54 12.23 0.13
CA ALA A 173 15.43 13.11 -0.65
C ALA A 173 16.55 13.70 0.21
N LEU A 174 16.25 14.15 1.44
CA LEU A 174 17.22 14.59 2.43
C LEU A 174 18.16 13.46 2.87
N GLY A 175 17.64 12.23 2.92
CA GLY A 175 18.41 11.00 3.16
C GLY A 175 19.25 10.53 1.98
N GLY A 176 19.20 11.20 0.83
CA GLY A 176 20.04 10.90 -0.33
C GLY A 176 19.46 9.90 -1.32
N SER A 177 18.14 9.64 -1.26
CA SER A 177 17.45 8.84 -2.28
C SER A 177 17.56 9.52 -3.65
N ASN A 178 18.04 8.79 -4.65
CA ASN A 178 18.15 9.28 -6.02
C ASN A 178 16.79 9.47 -6.67
N PHE A 179 15.85 8.54 -6.44
CA PHE A 179 14.50 8.65 -6.96
C PHE A 179 13.79 9.88 -6.38
N ALA A 180 13.81 10.02 -5.05
CA ALA A 180 13.15 11.12 -4.40
C ALA A 180 13.75 12.49 -4.81
N ARG A 181 15.09 12.63 -4.84
CA ARG A 181 15.74 13.86 -5.32
C ARG A 181 15.36 14.24 -6.75
N LYS A 182 15.26 13.25 -7.63
CA LYS A 182 14.97 13.47 -9.05
C LYS A 182 13.52 13.87 -9.28
N TYR A 183 12.56 13.33 -8.52
CA TYR A 183 11.14 13.42 -8.83
C TYR A 183 10.31 14.15 -7.77
N LEU A 184 10.90 14.55 -6.63
CA LEU A 184 10.20 15.23 -5.53
C LEU A 184 9.42 16.46 -6.00
N TRP A 185 10.08 17.32 -6.80
CA TRP A 185 9.45 18.56 -7.27
C TRP A 185 8.25 18.32 -8.18
N GLN A 186 8.29 17.28 -9.01
CA GLN A 186 7.17 16.90 -9.88
C GLN A 186 6.00 16.38 -9.04
N TRP A 187 6.32 15.51 -8.08
CA TRP A 187 5.32 14.99 -7.14
C TRP A 187 4.71 16.13 -6.32
N ALA A 188 5.54 17.05 -5.83
CA ALA A 188 5.10 18.20 -5.06
C ALA A 188 4.18 19.12 -5.89
N LEU A 189 4.61 19.49 -7.09
CA LEU A 189 3.82 20.34 -7.97
C LEU A 189 2.43 19.75 -8.23
N ILE A 190 2.38 18.48 -8.62
CA ILE A 190 1.13 17.80 -8.93
C ILE A 190 0.26 17.65 -7.66
N SER A 191 0.85 17.21 -6.54
CA SER A 191 0.11 16.97 -5.29
C SER A 191 -0.46 18.25 -4.70
N ILE A 192 0.35 19.31 -4.64
CA ILE A 192 -0.08 20.60 -4.06
C ILE A 192 -1.12 21.26 -4.96
N SER A 193 -0.89 21.31 -6.30
CA SER A 193 -1.84 21.91 -7.22
C SER A 193 -3.19 21.19 -7.21
N ALA A 194 -3.19 19.86 -7.25
CA ALA A 194 -4.42 19.09 -7.22
C ALA A 194 -5.14 19.22 -5.86
N TYR A 195 -4.40 19.20 -4.76
CA TYR A 195 -4.96 19.42 -3.42
C TYR A 195 -5.64 20.79 -3.31
N LEU A 196 -4.96 21.85 -3.75
CA LEU A 196 -5.51 23.20 -3.75
C LEU A 196 -6.77 23.29 -4.64
N LEU A 197 -6.72 22.75 -5.86
CA LEU A 197 -7.87 22.75 -6.76
C LEU A 197 -9.08 22.01 -6.16
N LEU A 198 -8.87 20.90 -5.49
CA LEU A 198 -9.93 20.15 -4.83
C LEU A 198 -10.52 20.92 -3.65
N HIS A 199 -9.69 21.53 -2.81
CA HIS A 199 -10.15 22.19 -1.59
C HIS A 199 -10.69 23.60 -1.83
N LEU A 200 -10.25 24.30 -2.87
CA LEU A 200 -10.79 25.62 -3.24
C LEU A 200 -12.20 25.53 -3.87
N ASN A 201 -12.53 24.39 -4.48
CA ASN A 201 -13.81 24.18 -5.14
C ASN A 201 -14.85 23.42 -4.29
N VAL A 202 -14.47 23.01 -3.07
CA VAL A 202 -15.34 22.24 -2.18
C VAL A 202 -15.70 23.08 -0.96
N SER A 203 -16.99 23.41 -0.83
CA SER A 203 -17.54 24.07 0.36
C SER A 203 -17.92 22.99 1.38
N PHE A 204 -17.23 22.91 2.51
CA PHE A 204 -17.64 22.05 3.62
C PHE A 204 -18.72 22.75 4.45
N PRO A 205 -19.89 22.13 4.67
CA PRO A 205 -20.83 22.61 5.66
C PRO A 205 -20.14 22.61 7.03
N SER A 206 -20.30 23.67 7.80
CA SER A 206 -19.65 23.90 9.08
C SER A 206 -19.88 22.79 10.13
N THR A 207 -20.93 22.00 9.97
CA THR A 207 -21.31 20.91 10.86
C THR A 207 -20.67 19.54 10.52
N SER A 208 -19.97 19.44 9.40
CA SER A 208 -19.39 18.17 8.90
C SER A 208 -17.92 18.32 8.50
N ASP A 209 -17.21 19.29 9.10
CA ASP A 209 -15.76 19.41 8.86
C ASP A 209 -15.07 18.12 9.33
N PRO A 210 -14.53 17.32 8.39
CA PRO A 210 -13.85 16.06 8.73
C PRO A 210 -12.70 16.26 9.72
N LYS A 211 -12.11 17.47 9.78
CA LYS A 211 -11.05 17.81 10.72
C LYS A 211 -11.57 17.94 12.15
N GLN A 212 -12.78 18.47 12.35
CA GLN A 212 -13.39 18.52 13.68
C GLN A 212 -13.81 17.13 14.15
N VAL A 213 -14.40 16.32 13.27
CA VAL A 213 -14.72 14.91 13.59
C VAL A 213 -13.45 14.14 13.95
N MET A 214 -12.37 14.34 13.21
CA MET A 214 -11.09 13.69 13.47
C MET A 214 -10.47 14.13 14.80
N LEU A 215 -10.61 15.39 15.19
CA LEU A 215 -10.09 15.91 16.47
C LEU A 215 -10.93 15.46 17.68
N THR A 216 -12.23 15.33 17.52
CA THR A 216 -13.12 14.81 18.58
C THR A 216 -12.94 13.32 18.81
N ASP A 217 -12.64 12.56 17.77
CA ASP A 217 -12.35 11.12 17.87
C ASP A 217 -10.96 10.79 18.43
N LEU A 218 -10.02 11.73 18.46
CA LEU A 218 -8.66 11.51 18.98
C LEU A 218 -8.64 10.98 20.41
N GLN A 219 -9.57 11.41 21.27
CA GLN A 219 -9.66 10.95 22.66
C GLN A 219 -10.01 9.47 22.79
N GLY A 220 -10.78 8.91 21.83
CA GLY A 220 -11.10 7.50 21.78
C GLY A 220 -10.09 6.66 21.01
N VAL A 221 -9.51 7.23 19.95
CA VAL A 221 -8.58 6.54 19.02
C VAL A 221 -7.21 6.29 19.68
N LEU A 222 -6.65 7.30 20.31
CA LEU A 222 -5.28 7.25 20.82
C LEU A 222 -5.05 6.14 21.87
N PRO A 223 -5.91 5.95 22.88
CA PRO A 223 -5.74 4.86 23.85
C PRO A 223 -5.83 3.48 23.21
N THR A 224 -6.78 3.29 22.27
CA THR A 224 -6.97 2.02 21.56
C THR A 224 -5.77 1.70 20.67
N THR A 225 -5.25 2.71 19.98
CA THR A 225 -4.09 2.59 19.09
C THR A 225 -2.81 2.33 19.89
N LEU A 226 -2.61 3.03 21.00
CA LEU A 226 -1.47 2.82 21.90
C LEU A 226 -1.52 1.43 22.56
N GLY A 227 -2.69 0.93 22.93
CA GLY A 227 -2.86 -0.44 23.43
C GLY A 227 -2.45 -1.51 22.43
N SER A 228 -2.53 -1.21 21.12
CA SER A 228 -2.23 -2.13 20.02
C SER A 228 -0.95 -1.77 19.25
N TRP A 229 -0.11 -0.88 19.77
CA TRP A 229 1.04 -0.32 19.05
C TRP A 229 1.98 -1.39 18.44
N HIS A 230 2.21 -2.48 19.14
CA HIS A 230 3.06 -3.59 18.68
C HIS A 230 2.47 -4.27 17.44
N LEU A 231 1.14 -4.39 17.38
CA LEU A 231 0.43 -4.94 16.22
C LEU A 231 0.46 -3.96 15.04
N LEU A 232 0.34 -2.66 15.32
CA LEU A 232 0.47 -1.62 14.30
C LEU A 232 1.87 -1.60 13.69
N VAL A 233 2.92 -1.63 14.51
CA VAL A 233 4.30 -1.71 14.04
C VAL A 233 4.50 -2.94 13.16
N TYR A 234 4.02 -4.10 13.60
CA TYR A 234 4.08 -5.31 12.76
C TYR A 234 3.28 -5.12 11.47
N SER A 235 2.06 -4.62 11.53
CA SER A 235 1.16 -4.50 10.39
C SER A 235 1.62 -3.52 9.30
N GLN A 236 2.54 -2.59 9.61
CA GLN A 236 3.07 -1.65 8.61
C GLN A 236 3.89 -2.36 7.52
N MET A 237 4.70 -3.30 7.88
CA MET A 237 5.62 -3.99 6.98
C MET A 237 5.44 -5.51 6.98
N GLY A 238 4.77 -6.07 8.00
CA GLY A 238 4.66 -7.52 8.15
C GLY A 238 6.05 -8.17 8.14
N LEU A 239 6.21 -9.17 7.30
CA LEU A 239 7.49 -9.84 7.11
C LEU A 239 8.58 -8.99 6.48
N LEU A 240 8.22 -7.91 5.80
CA LEU A 240 9.21 -7.05 5.15
C LEU A 240 10.13 -6.31 6.12
N TRP A 241 9.80 -6.30 7.44
CA TRP A 241 10.75 -5.81 8.44
C TRP A 241 12.13 -6.48 8.32
N ILE A 242 12.15 -7.81 8.12
CA ILE A 242 13.40 -8.57 8.01
C ILE A 242 14.21 -8.18 6.77
N PRO A 243 13.69 -8.34 5.52
CA PRO A 243 14.46 -7.95 4.34
C PRO A 243 14.75 -6.45 4.31
N TRP A 244 13.87 -5.58 4.81
CA TRP A 244 14.14 -4.15 4.88
C TRP A 244 15.33 -3.84 5.78
N LEU A 245 15.37 -4.39 7.00
CA LEU A 245 16.47 -4.21 7.94
C LEU A 245 17.79 -4.79 7.38
N LEU A 246 17.74 -5.96 6.77
CA LEU A 246 18.94 -6.63 6.24
C LEU A 246 19.44 -6.03 4.93
N MET A 247 18.57 -5.48 4.09
CA MET A 247 18.94 -4.95 2.78
C MET A 247 19.14 -3.44 2.79
N VAL A 248 18.25 -2.69 3.44
CA VAL A 248 18.25 -1.23 3.39
C VAL A 248 19.25 -0.63 4.39
N LEU A 249 19.17 -1.02 5.67
CA LEU A 249 20.03 -0.42 6.70
C LEU A 249 21.54 -0.48 6.39
N PRO A 250 22.09 -1.60 5.90
CA PRO A 250 23.51 -1.66 5.59
C PRO A 250 23.93 -0.77 4.39
N THR A 251 22.98 -0.32 3.57
CA THR A 251 23.28 0.61 2.47
C THR A 251 23.35 2.07 2.91
N LEU A 252 22.89 2.37 4.12
CA LEU A 252 22.87 3.70 4.71
C LEU A 252 24.17 3.94 5.48
N THR A 253 25.14 4.55 4.82
CA THR A 253 26.51 4.69 5.35
C THR A 253 26.63 5.82 6.36
N THR A 254 25.88 6.91 6.20
CA THR A 254 25.96 8.08 7.08
C THR A 254 24.82 8.14 8.10
N LYS A 255 25.08 8.76 9.28
CA LYS A 255 24.04 9.02 10.30
C LYS A 255 22.86 9.79 9.71
N ARG A 256 23.13 10.79 8.87
CA ARG A 256 22.11 11.58 8.17
C ARG A 256 21.19 10.70 7.32
N GLN A 257 21.76 9.81 6.48
CA GLN A 257 20.98 8.89 5.67
C GLN A 257 20.08 8.00 6.53
N ARG A 258 20.62 7.42 7.60
CA ARG A 258 19.85 6.56 8.51
C ARG A 258 18.66 7.31 9.11
N VAL A 259 18.90 8.48 9.69
CA VAL A 259 17.83 9.29 10.31
C VAL A 259 16.74 9.60 9.31
N PHE A 260 17.06 10.20 8.17
CA PHE A 260 16.05 10.65 7.22
C PHE A 260 15.32 9.50 6.49
N VAL A 261 16.03 8.43 6.13
CA VAL A 261 15.40 7.27 5.48
C VAL A 261 14.49 6.52 6.44
N ILE A 262 14.91 6.29 7.69
CA ILE A 262 14.06 5.65 8.70
C ILE A 262 12.87 6.54 9.02
N SER A 263 13.06 7.84 9.17
CA SER A 263 11.97 8.79 9.41
C SER A 263 10.94 8.80 8.27
N GLY A 264 11.37 8.84 7.02
CA GLY A 264 10.46 8.90 5.87
C GLY A 264 9.80 7.56 5.53
N ALA A 265 10.50 6.44 5.69
CA ALA A 265 9.97 5.13 5.31
C ALA A 265 9.20 4.42 6.44
N ILE A 266 9.47 4.75 7.70
CA ILE A 266 8.93 4.03 8.86
C ILE A 266 8.26 4.96 9.86
N ILE A 267 9.01 5.94 10.43
CA ILE A 267 8.52 6.71 11.58
C ILE A 267 7.30 7.54 11.21
N LEU A 268 7.36 8.29 10.10
CA LEU A 268 6.24 9.14 9.69
C LEU A 268 4.99 8.34 9.30
N PRO A 269 5.07 7.28 8.47
CA PRO A 269 3.92 6.41 8.23
C PRO A 269 3.31 5.82 9.52
N LEU A 270 4.15 5.36 10.46
CA LEU A 270 3.70 4.87 11.78
C LEU A 270 3.05 5.98 12.60
N PHE A 271 3.67 7.17 12.65
CA PHE A 271 3.14 8.31 13.39
C PHE A 271 1.74 8.69 12.90
N LEU A 272 1.52 8.70 11.59
CA LEU A 272 0.20 8.97 11.03
C LEU A 272 -0.86 7.95 11.48
N THR A 273 -0.47 6.70 11.71
CA THR A 273 -1.40 5.66 12.17
C THR A 273 -1.88 5.84 13.61
N LEU A 274 -1.13 6.58 14.43
CA LEU A 274 -1.52 6.86 15.82
C LEU A 274 -2.76 7.74 15.91
N PHE A 275 -3.03 8.54 14.89
CA PHE A 275 -4.12 9.51 14.86
C PHE A 275 -5.32 9.07 14.02
N ILE A 276 -5.29 7.84 13.50
CA ILE A 276 -6.30 7.38 12.54
C ILE A 276 -6.76 5.98 12.92
N LEU A 277 -8.07 5.79 13.04
CA LEU A 277 -8.69 4.52 13.41
C LEU A 277 -8.33 3.35 12.46
N ASP A 278 -8.03 3.64 11.20
CA ASP A 278 -7.70 2.67 10.17
C ASP A 278 -6.19 2.62 9.89
N GLY A 279 -5.43 2.56 10.98
CA GLY A 279 -3.98 2.78 11.00
C GLY A 279 -3.20 1.93 10.01
N THR A 280 -3.42 0.61 9.95
CA THR A 280 -2.68 -0.27 9.02
C THR A 280 -2.88 0.15 7.58
N ARG A 281 -4.11 0.43 7.16
CA ARG A 281 -4.44 0.80 5.79
C ARG A 281 -3.74 2.10 5.38
N ILE A 282 -3.89 3.14 6.19
CA ILE A 282 -3.36 4.47 5.85
C ILE A 282 -1.83 4.49 5.94
N GLY A 283 -1.27 3.99 7.04
CA GLY A 283 0.18 3.94 7.21
C GLY A 283 0.88 3.11 6.15
N THR A 284 0.32 1.95 5.77
CA THR A 284 0.91 1.12 4.72
C THR A 284 0.77 1.75 3.35
N THR A 285 -0.34 2.44 3.05
CA THR A 285 -0.53 3.10 1.76
C THR A 285 0.42 4.29 1.60
N VAL A 286 0.54 5.14 2.63
CA VAL A 286 1.49 6.26 2.64
C VAL A 286 2.94 5.77 2.61
N GLY A 287 3.27 4.75 3.38
CA GLY A 287 4.62 4.18 3.44
C GLY A 287 5.01 3.36 2.22
N PHE A 288 4.05 2.89 1.42
CA PHE A 288 4.32 1.93 0.35
C PHE A 288 5.29 2.44 -0.71
N ILE A 289 5.14 3.67 -1.16
CA ILE A 289 6.05 4.26 -2.15
C ILE A 289 7.48 4.35 -1.59
N CYS A 290 7.61 4.74 -0.32
CA CYS A 290 8.92 4.86 0.34
C CYS A 290 9.56 3.48 0.54
N LEU A 291 8.77 2.48 0.87
CA LEU A 291 9.20 1.09 0.95
C LEU A 291 9.73 0.61 -0.41
N LEU A 292 8.98 0.82 -1.48
CA LEU A 292 9.40 0.45 -2.82
C LEU A 292 10.69 1.17 -3.24
N ILE A 293 10.80 2.48 -2.98
CA ILE A 293 12.00 3.28 -3.31
C ILE A 293 13.21 2.73 -2.56
N THR A 294 13.11 2.54 -1.25
CA THR A 294 14.24 2.11 -0.42
C THR A 294 14.70 0.71 -0.77
N LEU A 295 13.77 -0.21 -1.06
CA LEU A 295 14.09 -1.55 -1.53
C LEU A 295 14.73 -1.53 -2.93
N ASP A 296 14.17 -0.77 -3.87
CA ASP A 296 14.71 -0.66 -5.23
C ASP A 296 16.11 -0.07 -5.24
N GLU A 297 16.34 1.03 -4.54
CA GLU A 297 17.66 1.65 -4.47
C GLU A 297 18.70 0.77 -3.76
N SER A 298 18.29 0.07 -2.71
CA SER A 298 19.17 -0.87 -2.02
C SER A 298 19.51 -2.06 -2.90
N TYR A 299 18.55 -2.55 -3.68
CA TYR A 299 18.78 -3.56 -4.70
C TYR A 299 19.78 -3.06 -5.74
N GLN A 300 19.58 -1.87 -6.31
CA GLN A 300 20.46 -1.30 -7.33
C GLN A 300 21.90 -1.08 -6.81
N ARG A 301 22.09 -0.77 -5.52
CA ARG A 301 23.40 -0.57 -4.90
C ARG A 301 24.11 -1.89 -4.59
N ARG A 302 23.40 -2.90 -4.11
CA ARG A 302 23.99 -4.10 -3.51
C ARG A 302 23.97 -5.34 -4.41
N PHE A 303 22.86 -5.54 -5.12
CA PHE A 303 22.60 -6.81 -5.81
C PHE A 303 22.98 -6.83 -7.30
N LYS A 304 23.38 -5.72 -7.89
CA LYS A 304 23.98 -5.75 -9.24
C LYS A 304 25.20 -6.68 -9.31
N THR A 305 25.84 -6.91 -8.17
CA THR A 305 27.12 -7.63 -8.04
C THR A 305 26.97 -9.06 -7.50
N TYR A 306 25.80 -9.42 -6.96
CA TYR A 306 25.58 -10.75 -6.36
C TYR A 306 24.79 -11.65 -7.29
N SER A 307 25.18 -12.94 -7.34
CA SER A 307 24.41 -14.00 -7.96
C SER A 307 23.06 -14.20 -7.21
N ASN A 308 22.10 -14.85 -7.88
CA ASN A 308 20.82 -15.24 -7.29
C ASN A 308 20.95 -15.83 -5.89
N LEU A 309 19.96 -15.62 -5.04
CA LEU A 309 19.91 -16.26 -3.73
C LEU A 309 20.10 -17.77 -3.85
N ASN A 310 20.91 -18.31 -2.95
CA ASN A 310 21.03 -19.76 -2.81
C ASN A 310 19.61 -20.37 -2.68
N PRO A 311 19.31 -21.48 -3.38
CA PRO A 311 18.01 -22.16 -3.30
C PRO A 311 17.53 -22.40 -1.86
N GLN A 312 18.45 -22.71 -0.95
CA GLN A 312 18.11 -22.90 0.47
C GLN A 312 17.53 -21.62 1.09
N ASN A 313 18.18 -20.47 0.87
CA ASN A 313 17.74 -19.19 1.41
C ASN A 313 16.40 -18.77 0.81
N PHE A 314 16.19 -18.99 -0.48
CA PHE A 314 14.91 -18.72 -1.14
C PHE A 314 13.80 -19.62 -0.59
N GLY A 315 14.08 -20.90 -0.34
CA GLY A 315 13.15 -21.84 0.30
C GLY A 315 12.78 -21.43 1.73
N VAL A 316 13.74 -20.91 2.51
CA VAL A 316 13.50 -20.36 3.86
C VAL A 316 12.60 -19.14 3.80
N LEU A 317 12.89 -18.17 2.93
CA LEU A 317 12.07 -16.97 2.77
C LEU A 317 10.65 -17.30 2.33
N PHE A 318 10.49 -18.23 1.40
CA PHE A 318 9.17 -18.72 0.99
C PHE A 318 8.42 -19.38 2.15
N PHE A 319 9.09 -20.23 2.93
CA PHE A 319 8.47 -20.86 4.10
C PHE A 319 8.00 -19.80 5.12
N ILE A 320 8.85 -18.82 5.41
CA ILE A 320 8.49 -17.69 6.27
C ILE A 320 7.26 -16.96 5.68
N PHE A 321 7.24 -16.69 4.38
CA PHE A 321 6.10 -16.07 3.71
C PHE A 321 4.80 -16.87 3.89
N VAL A 322 4.86 -18.19 3.77
CA VAL A 322 3.68 -19.07 3.95
C VAL A 322 3.19 -19.10 5.38
N THR A 323 4.10 -19.20 6.35
CA THR A 323 3.77 -19.47 7.76
C THR A 323 3.46 -18.22 8.57
N THR A 324 3.94 -17.03 8.16
CA THR A 324 3.71 -15.81 8.92
C THR A 324 2.32 -15.25 8.65
N PRO A 325 1.52 -14.98 9.70
CA PRO A 325 0.19 -14.43 9.54
C PRO A 325 0.22 -13.01 8.96
N SER A 326 -0.79 -12.67 8.16
CA SER A 326 -1.07 -11.28 7.79
C SER A 326 -1.94 -10.67 8.88
N ILE A 327 -1.47 -9.60 9.50
CA ILE A 327 -2.19 -8.88 10.53
C ILE A 327 -2.61 -7.52 9.95
N ILE A 328 -3.89 -7.22 10.03
CA ILE A 328 -4.47 -5.94 9.63
C ILE A 328 -5.17 -5.38 10.86
N VAL A 329 -4.80 -4.20 11.29
CA VAL A 329 -5.40 -3.47 12.41
C VAL A 329 -6.30 -2.38 11.84
N GLY A 330 -7.59 -2.44 12.14
CA GLY A 330 -8.58 -1.46 11.71
C GLY A 330 -9.41 -0.93 12.88
N ASN A 331 -10.44 -0.15 12.59
CA ASN A 331 -11.33 0.49 13.56
C ASN A 331 -11.93 -0.44 14.63
N GLN A 332 -12.08 -1.71 14.31
CA GLN A 332 -12.71 -2.71 15.18
C GLN A 332 -11.68 -3.65 15.84
N GLY A 333 -10.41 -3.24 15.88
CA GLY A 333 -9.32 -4.05 16.38
C GLY A 333 -8.70 -4.95 15.30
N LEU A 334 -8.22 -6.12 15.68
CA LEU A 334 -7.69 -7.12 14.75
C LEU A 334 -8.77 -7.59 13.80
N LEU A 335 -8.59 -7.33 12.50
CA LEU A 335 -9.43 -7.99 11.49
C LEU A 335 -9.19 -9.49 11.60
N ARG A 336 -10.26 -10.20 11.94
CA ARG A 336 -10.22 -11.66 12.07
C ARG A 336 -9.80 -12.26 10.74
N LEU A 337 -8.92 -13.25 10.78
CA LEU A 337 -8.50 -13.98 9.59
C LEU A 337 -9.72 -14.38 8.76
N PRO A 338 -9.71 -14.23 7.44
CA PRO A 338 -10.84 -14.56 6.58
C PRO A 338 -11.38 -15.97 6.75
N ILE A 339 -10.48 -16.93 7.04
CA ILE A 339 -10.86 -18.30 7.37
C ILE A 339 -11.78 -18.34 8.60
N ARG A 340 -11.51 -17.56 9.64
CA ARG A 340 -12.35 -17.50 10.82
C ARG A 340 -13.72 -16.88 10.51
N LYS A 341 -13.77 -15.77 9.75
CA LYS A 341 -15.03 -15.18 9.28
C LYS A 341 -15.82 -16.17 8.43
N PHE A 342 -15.14 -16.90 7.55
CA PHE A 342 -15.75 -17.93 6.72
C PHE A 342 -16.33 -19.05 7.59
N LEU A 343 -15.57 -19.57 8.56
CA LEU A 343 -16.02 -20.63 9.45
C LEU A 343 -17.16 -20.17 10.38
N GLU A 344 -17.12 -18.93 10.87
CA GLU A 344 -18.21 -18.31 11.64
C GLU A 344 -19.47 -18.16 10.79
N GLN A 345 -19.38 -17.80 9.50
CA GLN A 345 -20.54 -17.70 8.59
C GLN A 345 -21.22 -19.05 8.32
N PHE A 346 -20.46 -20.14 8.41
CA PHE A 346 -20.99 -21.49 8.22
C PHE A 346 -21.26 -22.22 9.54
N ASN A 347 -21.25 -21.52 10.69
CA ASN A 347 -21.47 -22.08 12.03
C ASN A 347 -20.54 -23.28 12.35
N VAL A 348 -19.31 -23.25 11.84
CA VAL A 348 -18.32 -24.32 12.08
C VAL A 348 -17.54 -24.07 13.38
N ILE A 349 -17.43 -22.80 13.80
CA ILE A 349 -16.84 -22.34 15.08
C ILE A 349 -17.61 -21.14 15.60
#